data_87538da960730f509057014b10bbf5e2
#
_entry.id   87538da960730f509057014b10bbf5e2
#
_cell.length_a   1.000
_cell.length_b   1.000
_cell.length_c   1.000
_cell.angle_alpha   90.00
_cell.angle_beta   90.00
_cell.angle_gamma   90.00
#
_symmetry.space_group_name_H-M   'P 1'
#
loop_
_entity.id
_entity.type
_entity.pdbx_description
1 polymer ?
#
loop_
_entity_poly.entity_id
_entity_poly.type
_entity_poly.pdbx_seq_one_letter_code
_entity_poly.pdbx_strand_id
1 'polypeptide(L)'
;MKNVLFVVDERCMGGVSVLLMDMFKMMDTSKMDIDLLVLHDRGDMFNELPSNVHLMFGDSYFSAIDLTLKEVIKSKNIKTLYHKLKVIIDLKTGLIKKRIVKERKKLLKKHYDYEIAFKDGFTAIFTAYGDSNVKYHWIQYNYGIANPNSKYDKLFNDALRRFDKIISVSDGIMRDFNNIYHLEDKVEVIDNLIDTKRIKEKAKEKCDLELDKNKLNIICVGRIANGHKGYDRLVDVVKRLDDEGLFDGAVLRIFGSGPDYDVLFKQIQDYGLDKKVLLMGRVNNPYKYFKNQDLFILPSRYEAFGLVIVEALSLGVPVLVTKNDATGKIVDNDNNGLIVDNSDEGLYDGLKYLINNRDVLDRYKTNLKDYDYDNDSIVKKLNGLFK
;
A
#
# COMPACT_ATOMS: atom_id res chain seq x y z
N MET A 1 -19.39 -6.51 -24.32
CA MET A 1 -18.78 -6.27 -23.00
C MET A 1 -17.60 -7.22 -22.86
N LYS A 2 -16.49 -6.77 -22.27
CA LYS A 2 -15.33 -7.61 -22.01
C LYS A 2 -15.46 -8.22 -20.61
N ASN A 3 -15.21 -9.51 -20.52
CA ASN A 3 -15.18 -10.20 -19.23
C ASN A 3 -13.80 -10.03 -18.60
N VAL A 4 -13.74 -9.43 -17.41
CA VAL A 4 -12.49 -9.10 -16.72
C VAL A 4 -12.49 -9.73 -15.34
N LEU A 5 -11.42 -10.45 -14.99
CA LEU A 5 -11.23 -11.03 -13.68
C LEU A 5 -10.10 -10.30 -12.96
N PHE A 6 -10.40 -9.68 -11.82
CA PHE A 6 -9.40 -9.21 -10.87
C PHE A 6 -9.24 -10.23 -9.74
N VAL A 7 -8.00 -10.53 -9.39
CA VAL A 7 -7.68 -11.50 -8.33
C VAL A 7 -6.88 -10.81 -7.23
N VAL A 8 -7.37 -10.88 -6.00
CA VAL A 8 -6.70 -10.42 -4.78
C VAL A 8 -6.64 -11.54 -3.75
N ASP A 9 -5.73 -11.45 -2.80
CA ASP A 9 -5.61 -12.47 -1.74
C ASP A 9 -6.70 -12.34 -0.68
N GLU A 10 -6.92 -11.13 -0.15
CA GLU A 10 -7.87 -10.86 0.93
C GLU A 10 -8.50 -9.46 0.77
N ARG A 11 -9.57 -9.19 1.51
CA ARG A 11 -10.29 -7.90 1.54
C ARG A 11 -10.03 -7.09 2.80
N CYS A 12 -8.85 -7.21 3.35
CA CYS A 12 -8.43 -6.39 4.50
C CYS A 12 -8.20 -4.94 4.09
N MET A 13 -8.55 -4.02 5.00
CA MET A 13 -8.29 -2.60 4.80
C MET A 13 -6.79 -2.35 4.70
N GLY A 14 -6.37 -1.73 3.59
CA GLY A 14 -4.98 -1.38 3.31
C GLY A 14 -4.86 -0.61 2.01
N GLY A 15 -3.69 -0.04 1.72
CA GLY A 15 -3.46 0.79 0.53
C GLY A 15 -3.86 0.09 -0.78
N VAL A 16 -3.54 -1.19 -0.93
CA VAL A 16 -3.87 -1.97 -2.14
C VAL A 16 -5.37 -2.10 -2.36
N SER A 17 -6.15 -2.37 -1.30
CA SER A 17 -7.60 -2.49 -1.41
C SER A 17 -8.28 -1.15 -1.71
N VAL A 18 -7.81 -0.06 -1.11
CA VAL A 18 -8.28 1.29 -1.40
C VAL A 18 -7.99 1.67 -2.84
N LEU A 19 -6.76 1.40 -3.30
CA LEU A 19 -6.33 1.65 -4.67
C LEU A 19 -7.20 0.92 -5.70
N LEU A 20 -7.53 -0.35 -5.45
CA LEU A 20 -8.39 -1.12 -6.35
C LEU A 20 -9.81 -0.54 -6.41
N MET A 21 -10.34 -0.08 -5.27
CA MET A 21 -11.64 0.62 -5.22
C MET A 21 -11.63 1.94 -6.00
N ASP A 22 -10.57 2.74 -5.82
CA ASP A 22 -10.42 4.00 -6.56
C ASP A 22 -10.30 3.72 -8.07
N MET A 23 -9.57 2.67 -8.45
CA MET A 23 -9.43 2.23 -9.84
C MET A 23 -10.79 1.84 -10.47
N PHE A 24 -11.61 1.04 -9.79
CA PHE A 24 -12.95 0.68 -10.29
C PHE A 24 -13.91 1.87 -10.41
N LYS A 25 -13.75 2.91 -9.59
CA LYS A 25 -14.58 4.11 -9.61
C LYS A 25 -14.16 5.12 -10.68
N MET A 26 -12.87 5.18 -11.00
CA MET A 26 -12.32 6.25 -11.85
C MET A 26 -12.00 5.79 -13.28
N MET A 27 -11.77 4.49 -13.49
CA MET A 27 -11.62 3.93 -14.85
C MET A 27 -12.96 3.91 -15.60
N ASP A 28 -12.89 3.94 -16.94
CA ASP A 28 -14.05 3.63 -17.77
C ASP A 28 -14.31 2.12 -17.81
N THR A 29 -15.17 1.67 -16.91
CA THR A 29 -15.60 0.27 -16.81
C THR A 29 -16.94 0.00 -17.54
N SER A 30 -17.49 0.97 -18.27
CA SER A 30 -18.84 0.88 -18.89
C SER A 30 -19.00 -0.27 -19.89
N LYS A 31 -17.88 -0.73 -20.48
CA LYS A 31 -17.86 -1.86 -21.44
C LYS A 31 -17.28 -3.14 -20.82
N MET A 32 -17.17 -3.21 -19.51
CA MET A 32 -16.59 -4.34 -18.78
C MET A 32 -17.65 -4.99 -17.88
N ASP A 33 -17.60 -6.32 -17.81
CA ASP A 33 -18.24 -7.14 -16.79
C ASP A 33 -17.12 -7.69 -15.91
N ILE A 34 -17.02 -7.20 -14.68
CA ILE A 34 -15.85 -7.41 -13.83
C ILE A 34 -16.21 -8.37 -12.71
N ASP A 35 -15.46 -9.46 -12.59
CA ASP A 35 -15.45 -10.31 -11.41
C ASP A 35 -14.24 -9.97 -10.54
N LEU A 36 -14.47 -9.67 -9.26
CA LEU A 36 -13.43 -9.52 -8.26
C LEU A 36 -13.34 -10.79 -7.40
N LEU A 37 -12.34 -11.60 -7.66
CA LEU A 37 -12.10 -12.82 -6.89
C LEU A 37 -11.18 -12.55 -5.72
N VAL A 38 -11.70 -12.77 -4.51
CA VAL A 38 -10.96 -12.75 -3.26
C VAL A 38 -10.62 -14.18 -2.87
N LEU A 39 -9.34 -14.55 -2.84
CA LEU A 39 -8.92 -15.93 -2.56
C LEU A 39 -9.20 -16.35 -1.11
N HIS A 40 -9.08 -15.40 -0.17
CA HIS A 40 -9.34 -15.62 1.25
C HIS A 40 -10.39 -14.63 1.74
N ASP A 41 -11.56 -15.10 2.17
CA ASP A 41 -12.60 -14.24 2.73
C ASP A 41 -12.21 -13.75 4.13
N ARG A 42 -11.32 -12.74 4.15
CA ARG A 42 -10.85 -12.07 5.37
C ARG A 42 -10.97 -10.56 5.18
N GLY A 43 -11.49 -9.88 6.20
CA GLY A 43 -11.71 -8.43 6.17
C GLY A 43 -13.09 -8.03 5.69
N ASP A 44 -13.31 -6.75 5.56
CA ASP A 44 -14.60 -6.09 5.34
C ASP A 44 -14.60 -5.07 4.19
N MET A 45 -13.50 -5.00 3.43
CA MET A 45 -13.44 -4.16 2.23
C MET A 45 -14.29 -4.75 1.10
N PHE A 46 -14.58 -3.92 0.09
CA PHE A 46 -15.37 -4.28 -1.09
C PHE A 46 -16.87 -4.48 -0.85
N ASN A 47 -17.43 -3.86 0.21
CA ASN A 47 -18.88 -3.89 0.45
C ASN A 47 -19.65 -2.94 -0.49
N GLU A 48 -19.00 -1.92 -1.03
CA GLU A 48 -19.58 -0.89 -1.92
C GLU A 48 -18.85 -0.88 -3.27
N LEU A 49 -19.12 -1.91 -4.07
CA LEU A 49 -18.56 -2.03 -5.43
C LEU A 49 -19.50 -1.36 -6.46
N PRO A 50 -18.98 -0.86 -7.59
CA PRO A 50 -19.80 -0.48 -8.74
C PRO A 50 -20.69 -1.64 -9.20
N SER A 51 -21.85 -1.34 -9.77
CA SER A 51 -22.88 -2.35 -10.14
C SER A 51 -22.41 -3.39 -11.16
N ASN A 52 -21.38 -3.09 -11.93
CA ASN A 52 -20.76 -3.98 -12.90
C ASN A 52 -19.55 -4.74 -12.36
N VAL A 53 -19.31 -4.71 -11.03
CA VAL A 53 -18.24 -5.44 -10.35
C VAL A 53 -18.86 -6.46 -9.40
N HIS A 54 -18.64 -7.73 -9.67
CA HIS A 54 -19.21 -8.85 -8.93
C HIS A 54 -18.20 -9.50 -8.00
N LEU A 55 -18.45 -9.46 -6.69
CA LEU A 55 -17.57 -10.04 -5.70
C LEU A 55 -17.72 -11.57 -5.68
N MET A 56 -16.58 -12.26 -5.79
CA MET A 56 -16.49 -13.72 -5.71
C MET A 56 -15.47 -14.13 -4.65
N PHE A 57 -15.62 -15.35 -4.12
CA PHE A 57 -14.70 -15.89 -3.12
C PHE A 57 -14.05 -17.19 -3.59
N GLY A 58 -12.79 -17.35 -3.22
CA GLY A 58 -12.04 -18.59 -3.44
C GLY A 58 -12.64 -19.75 -2.63
N ASP A 59 -12.43 -20.95 -3.13
CA ASP A 59 -12.85 -22.16 -2.43
C ASP A 59 -11.87 -22.54 -1.30
N SER A 60 -12.22 -23.61 -0.57
CA SER A 60 -11.41 -24.10 0.55
C SER A 60 -10.02 -24.60 0.16
N TYR A 61 -9.77 -24.94 -1.11
CA TYR A 61 -8.46 -25.31 -1.59
C TYR A 61 -7.54 -24.10 -1.68
N PHE A 62 -8.01 -23.03 -2.33
CA PHE A 62 -7.25 -21.79 -2.46
C PHE A 62 -7.05 -21.11 -1.12
N SER A 63 -8.10 -21.08 -0.27
CA SER A 63 -7.99 -20.57 1.09
C SER A 63 -6.94 -21.28 1.96
N ALA A 64 -6.63 -22.56 1.68
CA ALA A 64 -5.64 -23.30 2.45
C ALA A 64 -4.19 -23.06 1.98
N ILE A 65 -3.96 -22.45 0.81
CA ILE A 65 -2.60 -22.35 0.23
C ILE A 65 -1.69 -21.49 1.07
N ASP A 66 -2.11 -20.27 1.42
CA ASP A 66 -1.27 -19.30 2.13
C ASP A 66 -1.25 -19.49 3.65
N LEU A 67 -2.20 -20.26 4.19
CA LEU A 67 -2.20 -20.61 5.61
C LEU A 67 -0.96 -21.42 6.00
N THR A 68 -0.38 -21.11 7.13
CA THR A 68 0.62 -21.98 7.75
C THR A 68 -0.05 -23.25 8.33
N LEU A 69 0.70 -24.31 8.49
CA LEU A 69 0.16 -25.54 9.08
C LEU A 69 -0.35 -25.29 10.53
N LYS A 70 0.32 -24.40 11.28
CA LYS A 70 -0.09 -23.99 12.63
C LYS A 70 -1.47 -23.29 12.63
N GLU A 71 -1.69 -22.38 11.70
CA GLU A 71 -2.98 -21.69 11.54
C GLU A 71 -4.10 -22.66 11.17
N VAL A 72 -3.83 -23.58 10.27
CA VAL A 72 -4.80 -24.61 9.86
C VAL A 72 -5.17 -25.51 11.02
N ILE A 73 -4.21 -25.99 11.81
CA ILE A 73 -4.47 -26.79 13.01
C ILE A 73 -5.26 -25.99 14.05
N LYS A 74 -4.89 -24.73 14.26
CA LYS A 74 -5.59 -23.82 15.20
C LYS A 74 -7.05 -23.57 14.80
N SER A 75 -7.34 -23.55 13.50
CA SER A 75 -8.70 -23.34 12.97
C SER A 75 -9.66 -24.49 13.27
N LYS A 76 -9.13 -25.69 13.63
CA LYS A 76 -9.91 -26.93 13.85
C LYS A 76 -10.81 -27.34 12.67
N ASN A 77 -10.55 -26.80 11.47
CA ASN A 77 -11.32 -27.09 10.28
C ASN A 77 -10.69 -28.24 9.51
N ILE A 78 -11.32 -29.44 9.58
CA ILE A 78 -10.85 -30.68 8.96
C ILE A 78 -10.74 -30.53 7.44
N LYS A 79 -11.67 -29.82 6.80
CA LYS A 79 -11.66 -29.59 5.34
C LYS A 79 -10.46 -28.75 4.93
N THR A 80 -10.15 -27.70 5.67
CA THR A 80 -8.97 -26.86 5.42
C THR A 80 -7.67 -27.64 5.64
N LEU A 81 -7.64 -28.49 6.68
CA LEU A 81 -6.48 -29.36 6.94
C LEU A 81 -6.24 -30.36 5.80
N TYR A 82 -7.30 -31.00 5.31
CA TYR A 82 -7.24 -31.90 4.15
C TYR A 82 -6.66 -31.17 2.92
N HIS A 83 -7.18 -29.98 2.61
CA HIS A 83 -6.69 -29.19 1.48
C HIS A 83 -5.24 -28.74 1.67
N LYS A 84 -4.85 -28.37 2.90
CA LYS A 84 -3.45 -28.00 3.20
C LYS A 84 -2.47 -29.16 2.98
N LEU A 85 -2.82 -30.34 3.45
CA LEU A 85 -2.01 -31.54 3.21
C LEU A 85 -1.89 -31.84 1.71
N LYS A 86 -2.99 -31.70 0.98
CA LYS A 86 -3.02 -31.86 -0.47
C LYS A 86 -2.11 -30.86 -1.19
N VAL A 87 -2.15 -29.56 -0.79
CA VAL A 87 -1.24 -28.53 -1.32
C VAL A 87 0.23 -28.91 -1.08
N ILE A 88 0.55 -29.40 0.13
CA ILE A 88 1.93 -29.82 0.47
C ILE A 88 2.38 -30.99 -0.42
N ILE A 89 1.50 -31.98 -0.64
CA ILE A 89 1.77 -33.11 -1.53
C ILE A 89 1.95 -32.65 -2.98
N ASP A 90 1.02 -31.82 -3.48
CA ASP A 90 1.05 -31.31 -4.85
C ASP A 90 2.33 -30.49 -5.13
N LEU A 91 2.81 -29.72 -4.12
CA LEU A 91 4.09 -29.01 -4.20
C LEU A 91 5.29 -29.96 -4.26
N LYS A 92 5.33 -30.98 -3.39
CA LYS A 92 6.43 -31.94 -3.34
C LYS A 92 6.52 -32.79 -4.59
N THR A 93 5.38 -33.14 -5.18
CA THR A 93 5.29 -34.01 -6.37
C THR A 93 5.33 -33.24 -7.69
N GLY A 94 5.34 -31.88 -7.65
CA GLY A 94 5.29 -31.04 -8.85
C GLY A 94 3.90 -30.99 -9.52
N LEU A 95 2.87 -31.60 -8.92
CA LEU A 95 1.51 -31.61 -9.47
C LEU A 95 0.73 -30.33 -9.24
N ILE A 96 1.29 -29.38 -8.49
CA ILE A 96 0.61 -28.13 -8.08
C ILE A 96 0.02 -27.37 -9.27
N LYS A 97 0.74 -27.25 -10.39
CA LYS A 97 0.29 -26.54 -11.60
C LYS A 97 -0.99 -27.18 -12.19
N LYS A 98 -0.99 -28.50 -12.34
CA LYS A 98 -2.18 -29.24 -12.81
C LYS A 98 -3.36 -29.11 -11.87
N ARG A 99 -3.07 -29.07 -10.57
CA ARG A 99 -4.09 -28.91 -9.53
C ARG A 99 -4.71 -27.51 -9.58
N ILE A 100 -3.91 -26.46 -9.69
CA ILE A 100 -4.41 -25.08 -9.82
C ILE A 100 -5.37 -24.98 -11.00
N VAL A 101 -4.98 -25.45 -12.18
CA VAL A 101 -5.84 -25.44 -13.38
C VAL A 101 -7.14 -26.20 -13.15
N LYS A 102 -7.09 -27.37 -12.49
CA LYS A 102 -8.28 -28.17 -12.19
C LYS A 102 -9.23 -27.46 -11.21
N GLU A 103 -8.71 -26.88 -10.11
CA GLU A 103 -9.53 -26.23 -9.10
C GLU A 103 -10.08 -24.87 -9.62
N ARG A 104 -9.30 -24.14 -10.44
CA ARG A 104 -9.78 -22.95 -11.15
C ARG A 104 -11.01 -23.25 -12.02
N LYS A 105 -11.00 -24.31 -12.82
CA LYS A 105 -12.13 -24.71 -13.68
C LYS A 105 -13.40 -25.07 -12.90
N LYS A 106 -13.27 -25.43 -11.62
CA LYS A 106 -14.43 -25.66 -10.75
C LYS A 106 -15.00 -24.34 -10.23
N LEU A 107 -14.13 -23.38 -9.92
CA LEU A 107 -14.48 -22.08 -9.37
C LEU A 107 -15.02 -21.14 -10.44
N LEU A 108 -14.29 -21.01 -11.55
CA LEU A 108 -14.58 -20.07 -12.62
C LEU A 108 -15.32 -20.80 -13.76
N LYS A 109 -16.53 -20.32 -14.09
CA LYS A 109 -17.44 -20.97 -15.05
C LYS A 109 -17.54 -20.24 -16.38
N LYS A 110 -17.04 -18.98 -16.45
CA LYS A 110 -16.99 -18.21 -17.67
C LYS A 110 -15.53 -18.05 -18.15
N HIS A 111 -15.36 -17.78 -19.44
CA HIS A 111 -14.08 -17.37 -20.00
C HIS A 111 -13.89 -15.87 -19.78
N TYR A 112 -12.65 -15.45 -19.51
CA TYR A 112 -12.28 -14.05 -19.34
C TYR A 112 -11.42 -13.58 -20.50
N ASP A 113 -11.67 -12.35 -20.96
CA ASP A 113 -10.82 -11.69 -21.93
C ASP A 113 -9.52 -11.22 -21.26
N TYR A 114 -9.63 -10.75 -20.03
CA TYR A 114 -8.51 -10.27 -19.21
C TYR A 114 -8.54 -10.90 -17.81
N GLU A 115 -7.39 -11.33 -17.35
CA GLU A 115 -7.19 -11.73 -15.95
C GLU A 115 -6.07 -10.92 -15.33
N ILE A 116 -6.32 -10.31 -14.17
CA ILE A 116 -5.41 -9.40 -13.49
C ILE A 116 -5.08 -9.93 -12.09
N ALA A 117 -3.81 -10.24 -11.85
CA ALA A 117 -3.30 -10.43 -10.51
C ALA A 117 -2.97 -9.07 -9.90
N PHE A 118 -3.82 -8.59 -8.99
CA PHE A 118 -3.67 -7.24 -8.42
C PHE A 118 -2.82 -7.21 -7.14
N LYS A 119 -2.10 -8.27 -6.86
CA LYS A 119 -1.15 -8.40 -5.75
C LYS A 119 -0.13 -9.51 -6.04
N ASP A 120 1.01 -9.41 -5.39
CA ASP A 120 2.08 -10.42 -5.50
C ASP A 120 1.71 -11.73 -4.78
N GLY A 121 2.55 -12.76 -4.99
CA GLY A 121 2.40 -14.04 -4.33
C GLY A 121 1.46 -14.99 -5.05
N PHE A 122 0.56 -15.65 -4.30
CA PHE A 122 -0.27 -16.71 -4.87
C PHE A 122 -1.33 -16.19 -5.86
N THR A 123 -1.76 -14.94 -5.75
CA THR A 123 -2.65 -14.29 -6.73
C THR A 123 -2.04 -14.30 -8.14
N ALA A 124 -0.74 -13.99 -8.25
CA ALA A 124 0.00 -14.06 -9.51
C ALA A 124 0.08 -15.51 -10.03
N ILE A 125 0.39 -16.48 -9.17
CA ILE A 125 0.42 -17.90 -9.54
C ILE A 125 -0.97 -18.34 -10.01
N PHE A 126 -2.03 -18.01 -9.27
CA PHE A 126 -3.40 -18.34 -9.64
C PHE A 126 -3.76 -17.80 -11.04
N THR A 127 -3.50 -16.52 -11.30
CA THR A 127 -3.83 -15.84 -12.56
C THR A 127 -3.00 -16.37 -13.73
N ALA A 128 -1.71 -16.61 -13.52
CA ALA A 128 -0.80 -17.10 -14.57
C ALA A 128 -1.22 -18.43 -15.20
N TYR A 129 -1.94 -19.27 -14.45
CA TYR A 129 -2.47 -20.55 -14.93
C TYR A 129 -3.93 -20.46 -15.40
N GLY A 130 -4.44 -19.25 -15.65
CA GLY A 130 -5.71 -19.01 -16.32
C GLY A 130 -5.67 -19.30 -17.82
N ASP A 131 -6.84 -19.28 -18.44
CA ASP A 131 -7.05 -19.50 -19.88
C ASP A 131 -7.55 -18.24 -20.62
N SER A 132 -7.46 -17.08 -19.98
CA SER A 132 -7.81 -15.78 -20.59
C SER A 132 -6.90 -15.44 -21.76
N ASN A 133 -7.40 -14.54 -22.61
CA ASN A 133 -6.66 -14.06 -23.78
C ASN A 133 -5.45 -13.23 -23.37
N VAL A 134 -5.62 -12.40 -22.33
CA VAL A 134 -4.59 -11.47 -21.82
C VAL A 134 -4.47 -11.57 -20.31
N LYS A 135 -3.24 -11.55 -19.80
CA LYS A 135 -2.94 -11.60 -18.37
C LYS A 135 -2.04 -10.46 -17.95
N TYR A 136 -2.45 -9.74 -16.92
CA TYR A 136 -1.66 -8.67 -16.30
C TYR A 136 -1.34 -8.99 -14.85
N HIS A 137 -0.16 -8.55 -14.40
CA HIS A 137 0.24 -8.64 -13.01
C HIS A 137 0.62 -7.26 -12.47
N TRP A 138 0.00 -6.83 -11.37
CA TRP A 138 0.35 -5.62 -10.64
C TRP A 138 1.35 -5.91 -9.56
N ILE A 139 2.53 -5.30 -9.63
CA ILE A 139 3.57 -5.39 -8.60
C ILE A 139 3.55 -4.14 -7.72
N GLN A 140 3.33 -4.38 -6.42
CA GLN A 140 3.19 -3.33 -5.41
C GLN A 140 4.13 -3.56 -4.21
N TYR A 141 4.94 -4.62 -4.26
CA TYR A 141 5.86 -4.99 -3.21
C TYR A 141 7.26 -4.44 -3.48
N ASN A 142 7.99 -4.08 -2.42
CA ASN A 142 9.38 -3.66 -2.55
C ASN A 142 10.28 -4.90 -2.67
N TYR A 143 10.75 -5.17 -3.87
CA TYR A 143 11.61 -6.31 -4.19
C TYR A 143 13.05 -6.12 -3.68
N GLY A 144 13.51 -4.88 -3.41
CA GLY A 144 14.82 -4.61 -2.82
C GLY A 144 15.01 -5.20 -1.42
N ILE A 145 13.89 -5.48 -0.71
CA ILE A 145 13.89 -6.15 0.60
C ILE A 145 13.29 -7.57 0.53
N ALA A 146 12.89 -8.04 -0.64
CA ALA A 146 12.36 -9.37 -0.81
C ALA A 146 13.42 -10.42 -0.48
N ASN A 147 13.06 -11.39 0.38
CA ASN A 147 13.87 -12.61 0.50
C ASN A 147 13.41 -13.60 -0.59
N PRO A 148 14.18 -13.80 -1.67
CA PRO A 148 13.78 -14.66 -2.81
C PRO A 148 13.72 -16.14 -2.48
N ASN A 149 13.94 -16.57 -1.24
CA ASN A 149 13.98 -17.96 -0.81
C ASN A 149 12.63 -18.48 -0.28
N SER A 150 11.50 -18.11 -0.87
CA SER A 150 10.22 -18.71 -0.52
C SER A 150 10.06 -20.09 -1.19
N LYS A 151 9.29 -20.98 -0.56
CA LYS A 151 8.99 -22.32 -1.13
C LYS A 151 8.24 -22.26 -2.48
N TYR A 152 7.79 -21.07 -2.89
CA TYR A 152 7.06 -20.83 -4.14
C TYR A 152 7.90 -20.15 -5.20
N ASP A 153 9.17 -19.76 -4.95
CA ASP A 153 9.97 -18.93 -5.85
C ASP A 153 10.07 -19.49 -7.26
N LYS A 154 10.33 -20.79 -7.39
CA LYS A 154 10.37 -21.43 -8.71
C LYS A 154 9.01 -21.39 -9.41
N LEU A 155 7.92 -21.60 -8.67
CA LEU A 155 6.55 -21.57 -9.21
C LEU A 155 6.14 -20.13 -9.56
N PHE A 156 6.50 -19.17 -8.72
CA PHE A 156 6.25 -17.75 -8.95
C PHE A 156 7.04 -17.22 -10.15
N ASN A 157 8.32 -17.53 -10.26
CA ASN A 157 9.16 -17.14 -11.41
C ASN A 157 8.62 -17.72 -12.74
N ASP A 158 8.17 -18.99 -12.74
CA ASP A 158 7.51 -19.58 -13.90
C ASP A 158 6.17 -18.91 -14.23
N ALA A 159 5.43 -18.48 -13.20
CA ALA A 159 4.17 -17.75 -13.36
C ALA A 159 4.40 -16.36 -13.99
N LEU A 160 5.41 -15.62 -13.53
CA LEU A 160 5.72 -14.28 -14.06
C LEU A 160 5.95 -14.26 -15.57
N ARG A 161 6.59 -15.30 -16.12
CA ARG A 161 6.86 -15.42 -17.55
C ARG A 161 5.60 -15.60 -18.41
N ARG A 162 4.45 -15.94 -17.79
CA ARG A 162 3.17 -16.18 -18.46
C ARG A 162 2.28 -14.93 -18.56
N PHE A 163 2.67 -13.85 -17.92
CA PHE A 163 1.96 -12.57 -18.06
C PHE A 163 2.36 -11.87 -19.35
N ASP A 164 1.39 -11.23 -19.98
CA ASP A 164 1.60 -10.39 -21.16
C ASP A 164 2.22 -9.06 -20.77
N LYS A 165 1.78 -8.49 -19.64
CA LYS A 165 2.37 -7.30 -19.03
C LYS A 165 2.43 -7.42 -17.52
N ILE A 166 3.43 -6.77 -16.95
CA ILE A 166 3.63 -6.57 -15.51
C ILE A 166 3.60 -5.07 -15.25
N ILE A 167 2.67 -4.63 -14.44
CA ILE A 167 2.47 -3.21 -14.15
C ILE A 167 3.15 -2.89 -12.81
N SER A 168 4.16 -2.05 -12.86
CA SER A 168 4.84 -1.53 -11.68
C SER A 168 4.24 -0.19 -11.26
N VAL A 169 4.09 0.04 -9.96
CA VAL A 169 3.56 1.30 -9.41
C VAL A 169 4.63 2.38 -9.28
N SER A 170 5.90 2.06 -9.51
CA SER A 170 7.00 3.04 -9.53
C SER A 170 8.22 2.52 -10.27
N ASP A 171 9.13 3.44 -10.71
CA ASP A 171 10.38 3.08 -11.36
C ASP A 171 11.33 2.31 -10.43
N GLY A 172 11.29 2.62 -9.12
CA GLY A 172 12.08 1.92 -8.12
C GLY A 172 11.70 0.44 -8.03
N ILE A 173 10.40 0.16 -7.90
CA ILE A 173 9.91 -1.22 -7.89
C ILE A 173 10.23 -1.93 -9.21
N MET A 174 10.06 -1.26 -10.35
CA MET A 174 10.40 -1.81 -11.65
C MET A 174 11.90 -2.22 -11.70
N ARG A 175 12.81 -1.34 -11.26
CA ARG A 175 14.24 -1.66 -11.24
C ARG A 175 14.56 -2.86 -10.34
N ASP A 176 14.05 -2.84 -9.10
CA ASP A 176 14.29 -3.92 -8.14
C ASP A 176 13.73 -5.25 -8.64
N PHE A 177 12.53 -5.22 -9.23
CA PHE A 177 11.92 -6.39 -9.83
C PHE A 177 12.76 -6.94 -11.00
N ASN A 178 13.19 -6.09 -11.94
CA ASN A 178 13.97 -6.49 -13.09
C ASN A 178 15.37 -7.00 -12.71
N ASN A 179 15.99 -6.44 -11.67
CA ASN A 179 17.25 -6.95 -11.12
C ASN A 179 17.15 -8.40 -10.63
N ILE A 180 15.95 -8.87 -10.24
CA ILE A 180 15.73 -10.22 -9.75
C ILE A 180 15.23 -11.17 -10.85
N TYR A 181 14.26 -10.69 -11.67
CA TYR A 181 13.50 -11.58 -12.56
C TYR A 181 13.88 -11.46 -14.04
N HIS A 182 14.55 -10.36 -14.45
CA HIS A 182 15.00 -10.11 -15.83
C HIS A 182 13.85 -10.21 -16.85
N LEU A 183 12.82 -9.37 -16.66
CA LEU A 183 11.60 -9.29 -17.47
C LEU A 183 11.33 -7.85 -17.97
N GLU A 184 12.39 -7.12 -18.33
CA GLU A 184 12.38 -5.70 -18.73
C GLU A 184 11.41 -5.43 -19.88
N ASP A 185 11.28 -6.36 -20.81
CA ASP A 185 10.40 -6.29 -21.97
C ASP A 185 8.90 -6.37 -21.63
N LYS A 186 8.56 -6.80 -20.41
CA LYS A 186 7.19 -6.98 -19.95
C LYS A 186 6.72 -5.93 -18.94
N VAL A 187 7.64 -5.18 -18.32
CA VAL A 187 7.29 -4.27 -17.23
C VAL A 187 6.99 -2.87 -17.76
N GLU A 188 5.83 -2.35 -17.38
CA GLU A 188 5.39 -0.98 -17.66
C GLU A 188 5.09 -0.26 -16.34
N VAL A 189 5.49 1.03 -16.22
CA VAL A 189 5.20 1.82 -15.02
C VAL A 189 3.89 2.59 -15.23
N ILE A 190 2.93 2.32 -14.33
CA ILE A 190 1.68 3.07 -14.20
C ILE A 190 1.54 3.45 -12.74
N ASP A 191 1.64 4.74 -12.47
CA ASP A 191 1.50 5.28 -11.12
C ASP A 191 0.11 4.97 -10.52
N ASN A 192 0.00 4.98 -9.20
CA ASN A 192 -1.26 4.65 -8.54
C ASN A 192 -2.32 5.73 -8.76
N LEU A 193 -3.52 5.31 -9.10
CA LEU A 193 -4.71 6.17 -9.21
C LEU A 193 -5.26 6.43 -7.80
N ILE A 194 -5.50 7.71 -7.47
CA ILE A 194 -5.91 8.10 -6.12
C ILE A 194 -7.13 9.03 -6.21
N ASP A 195 -8.25 8.62 -5.62
CA ASP A 195 -9.46 9.43 -5.57
C ASP A 195 -9.31 10.61 -4.58
N THR A 196 -8.65 11.68 -5.04
CA THR A 196 -8.43 12.89 -4.24
C THR A 196 -9.73 13.60 -3.86
N LYS A 197 -10.80 13.44 -4.66
CA LYS A 197 -12.13 13.98 -4.34
C LYS A 197 -12.72 13.29 -3.12
N ARG A 198 -12.67 11.96 -3.09
CA ARG A 198 -13.10 11.15 -1.95
C ARG A 198 -12.30 11.50 -0.68
N ILE A 199 -10.98 11.71 -0.81
CA ILE A 199 -10.11 12.11 0.30
C ILE A 199 -10.56 13.46 0.86
N LYS A 200 -10.76 14.47 0.00
CA LYS A 200 -11.22 15.81 0.38
C LYS A 200 -12.62 15.77 1.03
N GLU A 201 -13.55 14.93 0.53
CA GLU A 201 -14.87 14.77 1.14
C GLU A 201 -14.78 14.12 2.54
N LYS A 202 -14.03 13.04 2.68
CA LYS A 202 -13.84 12.38 3.98
C LYS A 202 -13.13 13.27 5.01
N ALA A 203 -12.30 14.20 4.58
CA ALA A 203 -11.64 15.17 5.46
C ALA A 203 -12.63 16.19 6.07
N LYS A 204 -13.83 16.36 5.48
CA LYS A 204 -14.87 17.24 6.02
C LYS A 204 -15.62 16.66 7.21
N GLU A 205 -15.48 15.36 7.46
CA GLU A 205 -16.11 14.74 8.62
C GLU A 205 -15.68 15.42 9.93
N LYS A 206 -16.56 15.36 10.93
CA LYS A 206 -16.27 15.97 12.24
C LYS A 206 -14.99 15.37 12.82
N CYS A 207 -14.01 16.21 13.08
CA CYS A 207 -12.79 15.87 13.80
C CYS A 207 -13.02 16.08 15.30
N ASP A 208 -12.68 15.07 16.09
CA ASP A 208 -12.75 15.06 17.55
C ASP A 208 -11.41 15.42 18.21
N LEU A 209 -10.40 15.78 17.39
CA LEU A 209 -9.07 16.16 17.85
C LEU A 209 -8.97 17.69 18.01
N GLU A 210 -8.67 18.13 19.20
CA GLU A 210 -8.29 19.52 19.47
C GLU A 210 -6.78 19.71 19.28
N LEU A 211 -6.41 20.70 18.51
CA LEU A 211 -5.03 21.06 18.24
C LEU A 211 -4.64 22.33 19.00
N ASP A 212 -3.47 22.31 19.62
CA ASP A 212 -2.88 23.51 20.20
C ASP A 212 -2.34 24.40 19.07
N LYS A 213 -2.98 25.53 18.83
CA LYS A 213 -2.61 26.48 17.77
C LYS A 213 -1.25 27.17 18.00
N ASN A 214 -0.75 27.12 19.23
CA ASN A 214 0.56 27.70 19.56
C ASN A 214 1.71 26.71 19.27
N LYS A 215 1.38 25.45 18.96
CA LYS A 215 2.36 24.41 18.67
C LYS A 215 2.39 24.04 17.21
N LEU A 216 3.53 23.59 16.74
CA LEU A 216 3.68 22.90 15.47
C LEU A 216 3.01 21.53 15.56
N ASN A 217 1.90 21.35 14.85
CA ASN A 217 1.14 20.12 14.85
C ASN A 217 1.60 19.21 13.72
N ILE A 218 2.24 18.12 14.07
CA ILE A 218 2.86 17.17 13.15
C ILE A 218 2.04 15.88 13.13
N ILE A 219 1.76 15.37 11.96
CA ILE A 219 1.02 14.12 11.75
C ILE A 219 1.85 13.09 11.00
N CYS A 220 1.74 11.83 11.42
CA CYS A 220 2.14 10.64 10.66
C CYS A 220 0.94 9.71 10.56
N VAL A 221 0.77 9.05 9.41
CA VAL A 221 -0.29 8.06 9.18
C VAL A 221 0.30 6.86 8.48
N GLY A 222 0.13 5.66 9.06
CA GLY A 222 0.58 4.44 8.41
C GLY A 222 0.67 3.24 9.35
N ARG A 223 1.00 2.08 8.77
CA ARG A 223 1.24 0.86 9.54
C ARG A 223 2.50 1.02 10.40
N ILE A 224 2.41 0.72 11.68
CA ILE A 224 3.56 0.76 12.59
C ILE A 224 4.38 -0.53 12.39
N ALA A 225 5.38 -0.42 11.49
CA ALA A 225 6.33 -1.46 11.12
C ALA A 225 7.69 -0.79 10.95
N ASN A 226 8.49 -0.75 12.01
CA ASN A 226 9.69 0.08 12.13
C ASN A 226 10.72 -0.21 11.03
N GLY A 227 10.91 -1.49 10.69
CA GLY A 227 11.82 -1.89 9.61
C GLY A 227 11.49 -1.25 8.24
N HIS A 228 10.26 -0.80 8.02
CA HIS A 228 9.81 -0.17 6.79
C HIS A 228 9.49 1.31 6.96
N LYS A 229 8.61 1.63 7.93
CA LYS A 229 8.03 2.98 8.10
C LYS A 229 8.90 3.92 8.93
N GLY A 230 9.87 3.39 9.70
CA GLY A 230 10.88 4.19 10.35
C GLY A 230 10.36 5.10 11.47
N TYR A 231 9.24 4.77 12.13
CA TYR A 231 8.74 5.58 13.24
C TYR A 231 9.68 5.53 14.45
N ASP A 232 10.40 4.44 14.65
CA ASP A 232 11.45 4.28 15.64
C ASP A 232 12.52 5.36 15.51
N ARG A 233 13.11 5.53 14.33
CA ARG A 233 14.11 6.57 14.07
C ARG A 233 13.55 7.99 14.16
N LEU A 234 12.27 8.19 13.80
CA LEU A 234 11.65 9.49 14.00
C LEU A 234 11.53 9.85 15.49
N VAL A 235 11.20 8.88 16.34
CA VAL A 235 11.18 9.05 17.80
C VAL A 235 12.58 9.36 18.35
N ASP A 236 13.64 8.71 17.83
CA ASP A 236 15.04 9.02 18.17
C ASP A 236 15.40 10.47 17.78
N VAL A 237 15.00 10.91 16.58
CA VAL A 237 15.20 12.29 16.13
C VAL A 237 14.45 13.28 17.00
N VAL A 238 13.19 12.99 17.35
CA VAL A 238 12.40 13.85 18.26
C VAL A 238 13.07 13.93 19.64
N LYS A 239 13.58 12.80 20.17
CA LYS A 239 14.30 12.79 21.45
C LYS A 239 15.51 13.72 21.40
N ARG A 240 16.34 13.65 20.35
CA ARG A 240 17.49 14.53 20.17
C ARG A 240 17.10 16.00 20.11
N LEU A 241 16.06 16.34 19.35
CA LEU A 241 15.54 17.72 19.28
C LEU A 241 14.95 18.21 20.60
N ASP A 242 14.34 17.32 21.37
CA ASP A 242 13.81 17.59 22.69
C ASP A 242 14.91 17.89 23.71
N ASP A 243 15.99 17.10 23.69
CA ASP A 243 17.17 17.33 24.55
C ASP A 243 17.87 18.67 24.25
N GLU A 244 17.73 19.17 23.01
CA GLU A 244 18.21 20.49 22.60
C GLU A 244 17.18 21.62 22.91
N GLY A 245 16.02 21.31 23.49
CA GLY A 245 14.94 22.27 23.77
C GLY A 245 14.21 22.79 22.53
N LEU A 246 14.40 22.14 21.36
CA LEU A 246 13.83 22.59 20.09
C LEU A 246 12.42 22.01 19.84
N PHE A 247 12.01 20.97 20.57
CA PHE A 247 10.72 20.30 20.34
C PHE A 247 9.61 20.73 21.29
N ASP A 248 9.85 21.65 22.24
CA ASP A 248 8.85 22.13 23.21
C ASP A 248 7.61 22.77 22.56
N GLY A 249 7.83 23.45 21.42
CA GLY A 249 6.79 24.10 20.62
C GLY A 249 6.16 23.18 19.56
N ALA A 250 6.28 21.84 19.67
CA ALA A 250 5.76 20.89 18.69
C ALA A 250 5.04 19.71 19.34
N VAL A 251 4.16 19.06 18.60
CA VAL A 251 3.51 17.79 18.98
C VAL A 251 3.45 16.88 17.76
N LEU A 252 3.94 15.66 17.89
CA LEU A 252 3.87 14.61 16.87
C LEU A 252 2.73 13.63 17.19
N ARG A 253 1.84 13.40 16.25
CA ARG A 253 0.75 12.41 16.36
C ARG A 253 0.91 11.33 15.31
N ILE A 254 0.99 10.07 15.74
CA ILE A 254 1.17 8.90 14.87
C ILE A 254 -0.12 8.09 14.84
N PHE A 255 -0.82 8.09 13.71
CA PHE A 255 -2.04 7.31 13.48
C PHE A 255 -1.70 6.00 12.79
N GLY A 256 -2.06 4.90 13.43
CA GLY A 256 -1.85 3.58 12.87
C GLY A 256 -1.77 2.48 13.92
N SER A 257 -1.61 1.27 13.44
CA SER A 257 -1.33 0.08 14.23
C SER A 257 -0.37 -0.82 13.47
N GLY A 258 0.22 -1.78 14.13
CA GLY A 258 1.14 -2.69 13.46
C GLY A 258 1.92 -3.56 14.44
N PRO A 259 2.80 -4.44 13.93
CA PRO A 259 3.52 -5.39 14.76
C PRO A 259 4.46 -4.73 15.77
N ASP A 260 4.94 -3.52 15.51
CA ASP A 260 5.91 -2.82 16.34
C ASP A 260 5.27 -1.73 17.22
N TYR A 261 3.91 -1.72 17.35
CA TYR A 261 3.19 -0.72 18.14
C TYR A 261 3.66 -0.67 19.60
N ASP A 262 3.75 -1.82 20.26
CA ASP A 262 4.13 -1.90 21.67
C ASP A 262 5.61 -1.53 21.88
N VAL A 263 6.46 -1.87 20.93
CA VAL A 263 7.88 -1.50 20.92
C VAL A 263 8.04 0.02 20.83
N LEU A 264 7.33 0.64 19.89
CA LEU A 264 7.35 2.10 19.71
C LEU A 264 6.75 2.83 20.91
N PHE A 265 5.67 2.30 21.49
CA PHE A 265 5.07 2.86 22.70
C PHE A 265 6.05 2.87 23.86
N LYS A 266 6.75 1.74 24.06
CA LYS A 266 7.78 1.65 25.11
C LYS A 266 8.93 2.62 24.87
N GLN A 267 9.42 2.76 23.64
CA GLN A 267 10.49 3.70 23.28
C GLN A 267 10.10 5.14 23.65
N ILE A 268 8.86 5.55 23.35
CA ILE A 268 8.33 6.89 23.69
C ILE A 268 8.33 7.11 25.22
N GLN A 269 7.90 6.09 25.98
CA GLN A 269 7.89 6.16 27.46
C GLN A 269 9.30 6.22 28.04
N ASP A 270 10.20 5.35 27.57
CA ASP A 270 11.59 5.29 28.03
C ASP A 270 12.33 6.63 27.77
N TYR A 271 11.93 7.38 26.76
CA TYR A 271 12.45 8.71 26.43
C TYR A 271 11.73 9.86 27.15
N GLY A 272 10.65 9.60 27.88
CA GLY A 272 9.83 10.62 28.53
C GLY A 272 9.10 11.55 27.56
N LEU A 273 8.76 11.06 26.37
CA LEU A 273 8.15 11.83 25.30
C LEU A 273 6.61 11.72 25.22
N ASP A 274 5.94 11.10 26.22
CA ASP A 274 4.51 10.77 26.17
C ASP A 274 3.58 11.98 25.97
N LYS A 275 4.04 13.20 26.28
CA LYS A 275 3.28 14.46 26.07
C LYS A 275 3.57 15.14 24.74
N LYS A 276 4.63 14.69 24.03
CA LYS A 276 5.13 15.29 22.79
C LYS A 276 4.94 14.38 21.58
N VAL A 277 4.97 13.06 21.79
CA VAL A 277 4.73 12.03 20.77
C VAL A 277 3.56 11.16 21.18
N LEU A 278 2.46 11.25 20.43
CA LEU A 278 1.19 10.62 20.76
C LEU A 278 0.88 9.50 19.77
N LEU A 279 0.77 8.27 20.25
CA LEU A 279 0.27 7.14 19.46
C LEU A 279 -1.26 7.14 19.49
N MET A 280 -1.88 7.50 18.36
CA MET A 280 -3.32 7.68 18.24
C MET A 280 -4.09 6.38 17.92
N GLY A 281 -3.35 5.28 17.67
CA GLY A 281 -3.95 4.02 17.28
C GLY A 281 -4.51 4.02 15.85
N ARG A 282 -5.19 2.93 15.48
CA ARG A 282 -5.83 2.79 14.17
C ARG A 282 -7.16 3.53 14.14
N VAL A 283 -7.40 4.31 13.08
CA VAL A 283 -8.65 5.01 12.81
C VAL A 283 -9.22 4.62 11.45
N ASN A 284 -10.56 4.63 11.31
CA ASN A 284 -11.22 4.27 10.05
C ASN A 284 -11.11 5.37 8.99
N ASN A 285 -11.16 6.64 9.41
CA ASN A 285 -10.98 7.79 8.54
C ASN A 285 -9.82 8.65 9.06
N PRO A 286 -8.59 8.49 8.53
CA PRO A 286 -7.47 9.32 8.93
C PRO A 286 -7.55 10.74 8.35
N TYR A 287 -8.27 10.96 7.25
CA TYR A 287 -8.26 12.21 6.50
C TYR A 287 -8.79 13.39 7.31
N LYS A 288 -9.79 13.20 8.17
CA LYS A 288 -10.31 14.26 9.05
C LYS A 288 -9.29 14.83 10.03
N TYR A 289 -8.22 14.06 10.32
CA TYR A 289 -7.16 14.47 11.23
C TYR A 289 -6.05 15.28 10.57
N PHE A 290 -5.99 15.32 9.23
CA PHE A 290 -5.06 16.20 8.51
C PHE A 290 -5.46 17.68 8.61
N LYS A 291 -6.74 17.95 8.83
CA LYS A 291 -7.23 19.33 8.94
C LYS A 291 -6.47 20.09 10.03
N ASN A 292 -5.90 21.23 9.66
CA ASN A 292 -5.12 22.11 10.54
C ASN A 292 -3.82 21.51 11.08
N GLN A 293 -3.32 20.42 10.51
CA GLN A 293 -1.94 20.00 10.75
C GLN A 293 -0.98 20.92 9.99
N ASP A 294 0.21 21.07 10.53
CA ASP A 294 1.22 21.95 9.94
C ASP A 294 2.18 21.20 9.05
N LEU A 295 2.43 19.94 9.36
CA LEU A 295 3.41 19.10 8.67
C LEU A 295 2.99 17.64 8.74
N PHE A 296 3.09 16.94 7.62
CA PHE A 296 3.06 15.49 7.56
C PHE A 296 4.48 14.94 7.43
N ILE A 297 4.86 13.93 8.23
CA ILE A 297 6.17 13.27 8.11
C ILE A 297 6.01 11.83 7.66
N LEU A 298 6.78 11.44 6.62
CA LEU A 298 6.95 10.06 6.21
C LEU A 298 8.41 9.64 6.36
N PRO A 299 8.81 9.07 7.50
CA PRO A 299 10.20 8.71 7.77
C PRO A 299 10.55 7.31 7.24
N SER A 300 9.93 6.89 6.14
CA SER A 300 10.03 5.51 5.66
C SER A 300 11.44 5.16 5.19
N ARG A 301 11.95 4.01 5.65
CA ARG A 301 13.19 3.42 5.12
C ARG A 301 12.98 2.93 3.69
N TYR A 302 11.77 2.42 3.43
CA TYR A 302 11.36 1.91 2.11
C TYR A 302 9.92 2.31 1.82
N GLU A 303 9.67 2.74 0.60
CA GLU A 303 8.33 3.10 0.13
C GLU A 303 8.12 2.64 -1.31
N ALA A 304 7.03 1.93 -1.55
CA ALA A 304 6.70 1.45 -2.88
C ALA A 304 6.20 2.57 -3.79
N PHE A 305 5.31 3.40 -3.25
CA PHE A 305 4.73 4.56 -3.92
C PHE A 305 4.57 5.75 -2.98
N GLY A 306 4.00 5.54 -1.78
CA GLY A 306 3.76 6.61 -0.83
C GLY A 306 2.39 7.28 -1.00
N LEU A 307 1.31 6.49 -1.13
CA LEU A 307 -0.06 6.98 -1.26
C LEU A 307 -0.40 8.10 -0.26
N VAL A 308 0.06 7.95 0.98
CA VAL A 308 -0.20 8.91 2.05
C VAL A 308 0.45 10.28 1.83
N ILE A 309 1.50 10.37 0.99
CA ILE A 309 2.07 11.66 0.58
C ILE A 309 1.06 12.42 -0.28
N VAL A 310 0.48 11.76 -1.29
CA VAL A 310 -0.55 12.36 -2.14
C VAL A 310 -1.78 12.74 -1.31
N GLU A 311 -2.16 11.91 -0.32
CA GLU A 311 -3.24 12.19 0.61
C GLU A 311 -2.98 13.49 1.41
N ALA A 312 -1.78 13.64 1.97
CA ALA A 312 -1.38 14.84 2.72
C ALA A 312 -1.38 16.10 1.83
N LEU A 313 -0.71 16.04 0.66
CA LEU A 313 -0.63 17.15 -0.28
C LEU A 313 -2.01 17.58 -0.79
N SER A 314 -2.89 16.60 -1.12
CA SER A 314 -4.26 16.86 -1.56
C SER A 314 -5.13 17.54 -0.49
N LEU A 315 -4.76 17.41 0.78
CA LEU A 315 -5.41 18.05 1.93
C LEU A 315 -4.72 19.36 2.35
N GLY A 316 -3.75 19.84 1.57
CA GLY A 316 -3.04 21.09 1.79
C GLY A 316 -2.03 21.02 2.94
N VAL A 317 -1.56 19.83 3.29
CA VAL A 317 -0.56 19.63 4.35
C VAL A 317 0.80 19.36 3.71
N PRO A 318 1.80 20.25 3.92
CA PRO A 318 3.14 20.05 3.42
C PRO A 318 3.81 18.84 4.06
N VAL A 319 4.82 18.29 3.38
CA VAL A 319 5.41 17.02 3.76
C VAL A 319 6.91 17.12 4.04
N LEU A 320 7.39 16.35 5.01
CA LEU A 320 8.81 16.01 5.20
C LEU A 320 8.95 14.51 4.93
N VAL A 321 9.74 14.14 3.93
CA VAL A 321 9.86 12.74 3.52
C VAL A 321 11.32 12.36 3.34
N THR A 322 11.65 11.13 3.68
CA THR A 322 12.96 10.56 3.34
C THR A 322 13.05 10.19 1.88
N LYS A 323 14.19 10.45 1.27
CA LYS A 323 14.47 10.17 -0.14
C LYS A 323 14.35 8.69 -0.45
N ASN A 324 13.47 8.37 -1.37
CA ASN A 324 13.36 7.07 -2.03
C ASN A 324 12.81 7.29 -3.45
N ASP A 325 12.77 6.24 -4.25
CA ASP A 325 12.42 6.36 -5.67
C ASP A 325 11.00 6.89 -5.92
N ALA A 326 10.09 6.66 -5.00
CA ALA A 326 8.71 7.12 -5.12
C ALA A 326 8.54 8.60 -4.72
N THR A 327 9.25 9.06 -3.68
CA THR A 327 9.07 10.40 -3.12
C THR A 327 9.44 11.52 -4.09
N GLY A 328 10.49 11.34 -4.90
CA GLY A 328 10.94 12.35 -5.86
C GLY A 328 10.00 12.63 -7.02
N LYS A 329 9.00 11.76 -7.27
CA LYS A 329 7.96 11.99 -8.27
C LYS A 329 6.74 12.74 -7.72
N ILE A 330 6.47 12.58 -6.43
CA ILE A 330 5.25 13.10 -5.78
C ILE A 330 5.51 14.44 -5.12
N VAL A 331 6.69 14.58 -4.51
CA VAL A 331 7.08 15.78 -3.78
C VAL A 331 7.94 16.67 -4.68
N ASP A 332 7.46 17.88 -4.91
CA ASP A 332 8.24 18.96 -5.51
C ASP A 332 9.04 19.62 -4.38
N ASN A 333 10.34 19.23 -4.33
CA ASN A 333 11.21 19.60 -3.22
C ASN A 333 11.36 21.11 -3.08
N ASP A 334 11.27 21.60 -1.84
CA ASP A 334 11.28 23.04 -1.47
C ASP A 334 10.10 23.86 -2.05
N ASN A 335 9.09 23.20 -2.61
CA ASN A 335 7.86 23.83 -3.11
C ASN A 335 6.61 23.39 -2.34
N ASN A 336 6.37 22.08 -2.22
CA ASN A 336 5.22 21.53 -1.49
C ASN A 336 5.63 20.61 -0.32
N GLY A 337 6.94 20.44 -0.11
CA GLY A 337 7.52 19.63 0.93
C GLY A 337 9.04 19.64 0.89
N LEU A 338 9.64 18.92 1.82
CA LEU A 338 11.09 18.76 1.93
C LEU A 338 11.46 17.27 1.80
N ILE A 339 12.34 16.97 0.86
CA ILE A 339 12.93 15.64 0.70
C ILE A 339 14.32 15.68 1.35
N VAL A 340 14.54 14.80 2.33
CA VAL A 340 15.82 14.67 3.04
C VAL A 340 16.47 13.33 2.74
N ASP A 341 17.78 13.23 2.99
CA ASP A 341 18.48 11.95 2.86
C ASP A 341 17.84 10.89 3.74
N ASN A 342 17.86 9.64 3.24
CA ASN A 342 17.24 8.51 3.93
C ASN A 342 18.14 7.99 5.07
N SER A 343 18.39 8.88 6.02
CA SER A 343 19.21 8.66 7.22
C SER A 343 18.55 9.32 8.43
N ASP A 344 18.99 8.97 9.62
CA ASP A 344 18.56 9.60 10.85
C ASP A 344 19.01 11.06 10.91
N GLU A 345 20.23 11.35 10.41
CA GLU A 345 20.75 12.71 10.33
C GLU A 345 19.98 13.58 9.32
N GLY A 346 19.63 13.03 8.15
CA GLY A 346 18.78 13.74 7.18
C GLY A 346 17.41 14.10 7.75
N LEU A 347 16.77 13.18 8.51
CA LEU A 347 15.53 13.45 9.21
C LEU A 347 15.69 14.52 10.29
N TYR A 348 16.77 14.44 11.07
CA TYR A 348 17.06 15.41 12.11
C TYR A 348 17.26 16.81 11.53
N ASP A 349 18.14 16.96 10.53
CA ASP A 349 18.42 18.24 9.90
C ASP A 349 17.17 18.84 9.25
N GLY A 350 16.39 18.04 8.53
CA GLY A 350 15.17 18.49 7.90
C GLY A 350 14.10 18.92 8.90
N LEU A 351 13.88 18.16 9.95
CA LEU A 351 12.89 18.51 10.97
C LEU A 351 13.34 19.73 11.77
N LYS A 352 14.62 19.82 12.16
CA LYS A 352 15.22 21.00 12.81
C LYS A 352 15.08 22.25 11.95
N TYR A 353 15.33 22.14 10.64
CA TYR A 353 15.16 23.24 9.70
C TYR A 353 13.71 23.76 9.68
N LEU A 354 12.73 22.87 9.55
CA LEU A 354 11.31 23.25 9.50
C LEU A 354 10.77 23.78 10.83
N ILE A 355 11.27 23.29 11.97
CA ILE A 355 10.92 23.84 13.30
C ILE A 355 11.39 25.29 13.45
N ASN A 356 12.60 25.58 12.99
CA ASN A 356 13.22 26.91 13.10
C ASN A 356 12.75 27.90 12.02
N ASN A 357 12.17 27.41 10.91
CA ASN A 357 11.74 28.22 9.77
C ASN A 357 10.27 27.93 9.42
N ARG A 358 9.34 28.27 10.31
CA ARG A 358 7.90 27.96 10.14
C ARG A 358 7.26 28.68 8.95
N ASP A 359 7.80 29.83 8.56
CA ASP A 359 7.42 30.56 7.34
C ASP A 359 7.58 29.72 6.06
N VAL A 360 8.53 28.80 6.04
CA VAL A 360 8.68 27.83 4.95
C VAL A 360 7.45 26.92 4.84
N LEU A 361 6.89 26.46 5.98
CA LEU A 361 5.67 25.65 5.98
C LEU A 361 4.46 26.46 5.48
N ASP A 362 4.36 27.74 5.82
CA ASP A 362 3.30 28.61 5.33
C ASP A 362 3.41 28.84 3.83
N ARG A 363 4.63 28.97 3.31
CA ARG A 363 4.91 29.02 1.87
C ARG A 363 4.47 27.74 1.19
N TYR A 364 4.86 26.56 1.71
CA TYR A 364 4.45 25.27 1.15
C TYR A 364 2.93 25.09 1.17
N LYS A 365 2.26 25.44 2.27
CA LYS A 365 0.78 25.43 2.35
C LYS A 365 0.14 26.32 1.28
N THR A 366 0.75 27.47 1.00
CA THR A 366 0.24 28.39 -0.03
C THR A 366 0.35 27.77 -1.41
N ASN A 367 1.47 27.10 -1.71
CA ASN A 367 1.70 26.45 -2.99
C ASN A 367 0.79 25.22 -3.21
N LEU A 368 0.28 24.64 -2.11
CA LEU A 368 -0.64 23.50 -2.15
C LEU A 368 -2.11 23.85 -2.45
N LYS A 369 -2.48 25.16 -2.51
CA LYS A 369 -3.87 25.56 -2.78
C LYS A 369 -4.40 25.03 -4.10
N ASP A 370 -3.53 24.97 -5.10
CA ASP A 370 -3.86 24.49 -6.46
C ASP A 370 -3.26 23.11 -6.73
N TYR A 371 -2.88 22.37 -5.69
CA TYR A 371 -2.33 21.03 -5.87
C TYR A 371 -3.38 20.09 -6.45
N ASP A 372 -3.07 19.53 -7.62
CA ASP A 372 -3.84 18.50 -8.29
C ASP A 372 -2.92 17.32 -8.65
N TYR A 373 -3.36 16.13 -8.29
CA TYR A 373 -2.65 14.90 -8.64
C TYR A 373 -3.12 14.43 -10.00
N ASP A 374 -2.19 14.23 -10.95
CA ASP A 374 -2.49 13.92 -12.35
C ASP A 374 -3.11 12.52 -12.52
N ASN A 375 -4.36 12.40 -12.08
CA ASN A 375 -5.15 11.19 -12.31
C ASN A 375 -5.51 11.00 -13.78
N ASP A 376 -5.63 12.06 -14.58
CA ASP A 376 -6.13 11.97 -15.95
C ASP A 376 -5.16 11.21 -16.85
N SER A 377 -3.85 11.46 -16.71
CA SER A 377 -2.83 10.70 -17.43
C SER A 377 -2.80 9.23 -17.02
N ILE A 378 -3.01 8.95 -15.73
CA ILE A 378 -3.06 7.58 -15.20
C ILE A 378 -4.28 6.85 -15.73
N VAL A 379 -5.47 7.45 -15.66
CA VAL A 379 -6.71 6.88 -16.21
C VAL A 379 -6.57 6.58 -17.69
N LYS A 380 -5.95 7.47 -18.46
CA LYS A 380 -5.69 7.26 -19.90
C LYS A 380 -4.81 6.02 -20.14
N LYS A 381 -3.76 5.83 -19.38
CA LYS A 381 -2.89 4.64 -19.44
C LYS A 381 -3.66 3.37 -19.05
N LEU A 382 -4.40 3.40 -17.94
CA LEU A 382 -5.20 2.28 -17.45
C LEU A 382 -6.26 1.85 -18.48
N ASN A 383 -7.03 2.80 -19.03
CA ASN A 383 -8.02 2.50 -20.06
C ASN A 383 -7.37 1.96 -21.35
N GLY A 384 -6.10 2.30 -21.59
CA GLY A 384 -5.30 1.77 -22.69
C GLY A 384 -4.99 0.28 -22.58
N LEU A 385 -4.95 -0.28 -21.37
CA LEU A 385 -4.67 -1.71 -21.13
C LEU A 385 -5.84 -2.62 -21.58
N PHE A 386 -7.05 -2.10 -21.63
CA PHE A 386 -8.27 -2.87 -21.88
C PHE A 386 -8.89 -2.57 -23.26
N LYS A 387 -8.06 -2.26 -24.25
CA LYS A 387 -8.51 -2.00 -25.64
C LYS A 387 -8.72 -3.27 -26.45
#